data_62eb6a47d477f6c5552ec742fd384005
#
_entry.id   62eb6a47d477f6c5552ec742fd384005
#
_cell.length_a   1.000
_cell.length_b   1.000
_cell.length_c   1.000
_cell.angle_alpha   90.00
_cell.angle_beta   90.00
_cell.angle_gamma   90.00
#
_symmetry.space_group_name_H-M   'P 1'
#
loop_
_entity.id
_entity.type
_entity.pdbx_description
1 polymer ?
#
loop_
_entity_poly.entity_id
_entity_poly.type
_entity_poly.pdbx_seq_one_letter_code
_entity_poly.pdbx_strand_id
1 'polypeptide(L)'
;MRDVIIDYFCGGGGVSTGGEMAWGRCFDYAINHNTAAIAMHKYNHPYTHHFTEDIMRVKIDKFLTWGQKVSFVWASPDCTSHSNAKGSKPIERGLRILPMGVWKQCKLILKATGKVPEVIMMENVKEIQKWGPLDKNNKPIKAKEGEYYNKFIRLMKAFGYEFECRVLVAADYGAHTTRERWYGQFRSDGRPIVWPERTHSKDGINGMKPWEPISQDIDFTDLGSSIFTRERPLKDKTLSRIAAGIKKFVIDDPNRFILSDKLAAPFLIQYHSETVKGEVRGQSLKEPIQTIDTSNRYALVTCFLSKFYKTGTGQSVNDPIHTITTSPGHFALVSAFLIKYYGHGIGQSLNEPIGTIVTKDRFGLVLVAIDGVTYQIVDIWFRMLKPEELKLGQGFPKDYVIEFKMSNGKLYPKTMQVEKIGNSVVPLMAEKLCYTACPYLKVGERTPNMSIDDSQAQLRFA
;
A
#
# COMPACT_ATOMS: atom_id res chain seq x y z
N MET A 1 21.59 25.34 18.35
CA MET A 1 21.31 25.01 16.95
C MET A 1 20.21 23.97 16.92
N ARG A 2 19.24 24.10 15.99
CA ARG A 2 18.15 23.11 15.82
C ARG A 2 18.72 21.79 15.33
N ASP A 3 18.21 20.66 15.86
CA ASP A 3 18.51 19.31 15.40
C ASP A 3 18.09 19.14 13.95
N VAL A 4 18.97 18.55 13.13
CA VAL A 4 18.69 18.27 11.70
C VAL A 4 18.17 16.86 11.55
N ILE A 5 17.10 16.71 10.73
CA ILE A 5 16.54 15.43 10.34
C ILE A 5 16.47 15.31 8.81
N ILE A 6 16.87 14.16 8.26
CA ILE A 6 17.08 13.97 6.82
C ILE A 6 16.34 12.72 6.33
N ASP A 7 15.60 12.85 5.20
CA ASP A 7 14.94 11.75 4.50
C ASP A 7 15.63 11.45 3.17
N TYR A 8 16.45 10.41 3.13
CA TYR A 8 17.07 9.91 1.91
C TYR A 8 16.16 8.91 1.22
N PHE A 9 16.03 9.04 -0.10
CA PHE A 9 15.10 8.27 -0.95
C PHE A 9 13.65 8.56 -0.60
N CYS A 10 13.30 9.79 -0.28
CA CYS A 10 12.04 10.23 0.28
C CYS A 10 10.78 9.82 -0.53
N GLY A 11 10.92 9.39 -1.79
CA GLY A 11 9.84 8.83 -2.61
C GLY A 11 8.59 9.69 -2.66
N GLY A 12 7.45 9.07 -2.45
CA GLY A 12 6.15 9.74 -2.36
C GLY A 12 5.82 10.32 -0.97
N GLY A 13 6.81 10.53 -0.08
CA GLY A 13 6.62 11.24 1.19
C GLY A 13 6.08 10.43 2.37
N GLY A 14 5.98 9.09 2.28
CA GLY A 14 5.44 8.29 3.38
C GLY A 14 6.24 8.40 4.67
N VAL A 15 7.58 8.50 4.57
CA VAL A 15 8.46 8.70 5.72
C VAL A 15 8.29 10.08 6.31
N SER A 16 8.35 11.11 5.49
CA SER A 16 8.20 12.49 5.95
C SER A 16 6.82 12.72 6.57
N THR A 17 5.75 12.13 6.00
CA THR A 17 4.41 12.15 6.59
C THR A 17 4.40 11.48 7.97
N GLY A 18 4.95 10.25 8.08
CA GLY A 18 5.01 9.55 9.36
C GLY A 18 5.87 10.27 10.40
N GLY A 19 6.99 10.87 10.00
CA GLY A 19 7.83 11.68 10.89
C GLY A 19 7.11 12.94 11.38
N GLU A 20 6.35 13.62 10.52
CA GLU A 20 5.50 14.76 10.92
C GLU A 20 4.41 14.34 11.90
N MET A 21 3.77 13.16 11.68
CA MET A 21 2.82 12.60 12.65
C MET A 21 3.49 12.28 13.99
N ALA A 22 4.72 11.75 13.98
CA ALA A 22 5.47 11.39 15.17
C ALA A 22 5.91 12.61 16.01
N TRP A 23 6.40 13.65 15.34
CA TRP A 23 7.14 14.73 15.98
C TRP A 23 6.47 16.11 15.90
N GLY A 24 5.45 16.29 15.06
CA GLY A 24 4.83 17.59 14.81
C GLY A 24 5.75 18.57 14.07
N ARG A 25 6.78 18.05 13.36
CA ARG A 25 7.73 18.86 12.57
C ARG A 25 8.13 18.17 11.28
N CYS A 26 8.40 18.98 10.25
CA CYS A 26 8.88 18.49 8.96
C CYS A 26 10.35 18.03 9.04
N PHE A 27 10.74 17.12 8.14
CA PHE A 27 12.15 16.88 7.83
C PHE A 27 12.80 18.16 7.28
N ASP A 28 14.05 18.40 7.66
CA ASP A 28 14.78 19.58 7.17
C ASP A 28 15.22 19.38 5.72
N TYR A 29 15.64 18.17 5.36
CA TYR A 29 16.10 17.80 4.01
C TYR A 29 15.44 16.52 3.52
N ALA A 30 15.00 16.54 2.25
CA ALA A 30 14.48 15.36 1.55
C ALA A 30 15.19 15.19 0.20
N ILE A 31 15.69 14.00 -0.07
CA ILE A 31 16.51 13.69 -1.24
C ILE A 31 15.89 12.56 -2.04
N ASN A 32 15.70 12.77 -3.34
CA ASN A 32 15.35 11.73 -4.30
C ASN A 32 15.78 12.11 -5.70
N HIS A 33 16.28 11.16 -6.48
CA HIS A 33 16.67 11.41 -7.88
C HIS A 33 15.46 11.57 -8.84
N ASN A 34 14.29 11.08 -8.46
CA ASN A 34 13.09 11.06 -9.29
C ASN A 34 12.31 12.39 -9.15
N THR A 35 12.26 13.14 -10.24
CA THR A 35 11.57 14.46 -10.30
C THR A 35 10.09 14.38 -9.96
N ALA A 36 9.39 13.30 -10.38
CA ALA A 36 7.98 13.11 -10.10
C ALA A 36 7.73 12.79 -8.62
N ALA A 37 8.64 12.05 -7.97
CA ALA A 37 8.59 11.83 -6.53
C ALA A 37 8.77 13.15 -5.77
N ILE A 38 9.78 13.93 -6.13
CA ILE A 38 10.03 15.25 -5.53
C ILE A 38 8.85 16.21 -5.74
N ALA A 39 8.19 16.16 -6.89
CA ALA A 39 7.01 17.00 -7.14
C ALA A 39 5.87 16.69 -6.15
N MET A 40 5.53 15.41 -5.94
CA MET A 40 4.52 14.98 -4.97
C MET A 40 4.97 15.32 -3.54
N HIS A 41 6.23 15.05 -3.20
CA HIS A 41 6.79 15.34 -1.89
C HIS A 41 6.74 16.83 -1.56
N LYS A 42 7.17 17.69 -2.47
CA LYS A 42 7.12 19.15 -2.32
C LYS A 42 5.71 19.69 -2.06
N TYR A 43 4.73 19.10 -2.73
CA TYR A 43 3.35 19.53 -2.59
C TYR A 43 2.83 19.30 -1.17
N ASN A 44 3.18 18.16 -0.57
CA ASN A 44 2.72 17.78 0.76
C ASN A 44 3.64 18.25 1.90
N HIS A 45 4.93 18.49 1.61
CA HIS A 45 5.94 18.90 2.59
C HIS A 45 6.65 20.19 2.14
N PRO A 46 5.93 21.33 2.02
CA PRO A 46 6.47 22.56 1.42
C PRO A 46 7.59 23.21 2.23
N TYR A 47 7.69 22.92 3.52
CA TYR A 47 8.71 23.47 4.42
C TYR A 47 10.02 22.65 4.47
N THR A 48 10.06 21.52 3.80
CA THR A 48 11.26 20.69 3.65
C THR A 48 12.13 21.20 2.51
N HIS A 49 13.45 21.24 2.67
CA HIS A 49 14.37 21.55 1.58
C HIS A 49 14.60 20.29 0.73
N HIS A 50 14.31 20.37 -0.57
CA HIS A 50 14.32 19.23 -1.48
C HIS A 50 15.52 19.22 -2.42
N PHE A 51 16.16 18.05 -2.56
CA PHE A 51 17.17 17.80 -3.58
C PHE A 51 16.67 16.78 -4.59
N THR A 52 16.62 17.19 -5.87
CA THR A 52 16.39 16.27 -6.99
C THR A 52 17.74 15.72 -7.46
N GLU A 53 18.33 14.83 -6.68
CA GLU A 53 19.69 14.35 -6.92
C GLU A 53 19.86 12.91 -6.44
N ASP A 54 20.83 12.19 -7.03
CA ASP A 54 21.25 10.87 -6.60
C ASP A 54 21.99 10.95 -5.26
N ILE A 55 21.72 10.02 -4.33
CA ILE A 55 22.40 9.94 -3.04
C ILE A 55 23.93 9.81 -3.17
N MET A 56 24.40 9.23 -4.27
CA MET A 56 25.84 9.12 -4.53
C MET A 56 26.47 10.46 -4.96
N ARG A 57 25.66 11.45 -5.35
CA ARG A 57 26.13 12.75 -5.87
C ARG A 57 25.80 13.92 -4.96
N VAL A 58 24.69 13.85 -4.22
CA VAL A 58 24.28 14.94 -3.33
C VAL A 58 25.39 15.29 -2.33
N LYS A 59 25.62 16.59 -2.15
CA LYS A 59 26.64 17.17 -1.28
C LYS A 59 25.96 17.78 -0.05
N ILE A 60 25.40 16.94 0.82
CA ILE A 60 24.70 17.40 2.03
C ILE A 60 25.62 18.19 2.96
N ASP A 61 26.92 17.89 2.95
CA ASP A 61 27.96 18.59 3.69
C ASP A 61 27.98 20.11 3.46
N LYS A 62 27.54 20.58 2.30
CA LYS A 62 27.46 22.01 1.98
C LYS A 62 26.35 22.76 2.71
N PHE A 63 25.39 22.04 3.27
CA PHE A 63 24.21 22.56 3.95
C PHE A 63 24.25 22.35 5.47
N LEU A 64 25.35 21.79 5.95
CA LEU A 64 25.59 21.53 7.37
C LEU A 64 26.77 22.37 7.87
N THR A 65 26.76 22.72 9.15
CA THR A 65 27.80 23.50 9.80
C THR A 65 28.48 22.69 10.89
N TRP A 66 29.73 23.06 11.21
CA TRP A 66 30.50 22.42 12.28
C TRP A 66 29.76 22.51 13.62
N GLY A 67 29.72 21.41 14.34
CA GLY A 67 29.00 21.31 15.61
C GLY A 67 27.49 21.15 15.49
N GLN A 68 26.94 21.21 14.27
CA GLN A 68 25.50 20.96 14.05
C GLN A 68 25.18 19.50 14.28
N LYS A 69 24.07 19.23 14.98
CA LYS A 69 23.61 17.89 15.32
C LYS A 69 22.68 17.36 14.22
N VAL A 70 23.03 16.21 13.63
CA VAL A 70 22.10 15.43 12.79
C VAL A 70 21.53 14.32 13.66
N SER A 71 20.32 14.53 14.16
CA SER A 71 19.71 13.65 15.16
C SER A 71 19.07 12.42 14.54
N PHE A 72 18.55 12.55 13.32
CA PHE A 72 17.88 11.44 12.67
C PHE A 72 18.06 11.46 11.16
N VAL A 73 18.29 10.27 10.60
CA VAL A 73 18.33 10.02 9.18
C VAL A 73 17.43 8.83 8.87
N TRP A 74 16.56 8.99 7.89
CA TRP A 74 15.87 7.86 7.28
C TRP A 74 16.45 7.56 5.90
N ALA A 75 16.53 6.26 5.54
CA ALA A 75 16.99 5.85 4.22
C ALA A 75 16.21 4.60 3.73
N SER A 76 15.50 4.77 2.62
CA SER A 76 14.77 3.68 1.95
C SER A 76 15.33 3.45 0.53
N PRO A 77 16.53 2.86 0.39
CA PRO A 77 17.13 2.62 -0.91
C PRO A 77 16.27 1.66 -1.74
N ASP A 78 16.26 1.87 -3.07
CA ASP A 78 15.46 1.07 -4.00
C ASP A 78 15.65 -0.43 -3.76
N CYS A 79 14.52 -1.13 -3.57
CA CYS A 79 14.48 -2.55 -3.26
C CYS A 79 14.25 -3.44 -4.50
N THR A 80 14.01 -2.87 -5.69
CA THR A 80 13.64 -3.64 -6.90
C THR A 80 14.68 -4.68 -7.28
N SER A 81 15.96 -4.39 -7.06
CA SER A 81 17.07 -5.32 -7.31
C SER A 81 17.26 -6.40 -6.25
N HIS A 82 16.57 -6.30 -5.12
CA HIS A 82 16.59 -7.29 -4.03
C HIS A 82 15.29 -8.10 -3.96
N SER A 83 14.16 -7.54 -4.41
CA SER A 83 12.82 -8.12 -4.28
C SER A 83 12.61 -9.37 -5.15
N ASN A 84 12.00 -10.40 -4.55
CA ASN A 84 11.51 -11.58 -5.26
C ASN A 84 10.33 -11.27 -6.20
N ALA A 85 9.60 -10.18 -5.97
CA ALA A 85 8.47 -9.75 -6.80
C ALA A 85 8.87 -9.29 -8.22
N LYS A 86 10.16 -9.13 -8.46
CA LYS A 86 10.75 -8.74 -9.75
C LYS A 86 10.49 -9.73 -10.89
N GLY A 87 10.26 -11.01 -10.56
CA GLY A 87 10.16 -12.08 -11.55
C GLY A 87 11.49 -12.29 -12.28
N SER A 88 11.42 -12.54 -13.61
CA SER A 88 12.59 -12.85 -14.46
C SER A 88 13.37 -11.63 -14.96
N LYS A 89 13.04 -10.39 -14.54
CA LYS A 89 13.75 -9.17 -14.98
C LYS A 89 15.23 -9.20 -14.54
N PRO A 90 16.19 -8.75 -15.37
CA PRO A 90 17.60 -8.69 -15.01
C PRO A 90 17.86 -7.82 -13.76
N ILE A 91 18.90 -8.13 -13.00
CA ILE A 91 19.29 -7.35 -11.83
C ILE A 91 20.14 -6.17 -12.29
N GLU A 92 19.76 -4.95 -11.89
CA GLU A 92 20.54 -3.74 -12.13
C GLU A 92 21.61 -3.59 -11.03
N ARG A 93 22.88 -3.70 -11.43
CA ARG A 93 24.02 -3.60 -10.50
C ARG A 93 24.08 -2.24 -9.80
N GLY A 94 23.72 -1.17 -10.51
CA GLY A 94 23.72 0.19 -9.96
C GLY A 94 22.78 0.37 -8.77
N LEU A 95 21.58 -0.21 -8.83
CA LEU A 95 20.61 -0.11 -7.74
C LEU A 95 21.05 -0.89 -6.49
N ARG A 96 21.80 -1.98 -6.65
CA ARG A 96 22.29 -2.77 -5.51
C ARG A 96 23.35 -2.06 -4.67
N ILE A 97 23.99 -1.00 -5.19
CA ILE A 97 25.01 -0.25 -4.44
C ILE A 97 24.42 0.90 -3.61
N LEU A 98 23.14 1.22 -3.78
CA LEU A 98 22.50 2.36 -3.12
C LEU A 98 22.62 2.38 -1.59
N PRO A 99 22.59 1.25 -0.85
CA PRO A 99 22.86 1.28 0.59
C PRO A 99 24.26 1.84 0.93
N MET A 100 25.25 1.66 0.06
CA MET A 100 26.58 2.27 0.24
C MET A 100 26.55 3.80 0.11
N GLY A 101 25.52 4.37 -0.51
CA GLY A 101 25.28 5.80 -0.53
C GLY A 101 25.04 6.35 0.88
N VAL A 102 24.32 5.62 1.73
CA VAL A 102 24.10 5.98 3.15
C VAL A 102 25.43 6.09 3.88
N TRP A 103 26.29 5.08 3.75
CA TRP A 103 27.64 5.11 4.32
C TRP A 103 28.47 6.32 3.83
N LYS A 104 28.39 6.63 2.53
CA LYS A 104 29.04 7.82 1.96
C LYS A 104 28.51 9.11 2.57
N GLN A 105 27.20 9.24 2.74
CA GLN A 105 26.60 10.41 3.37
C GLN A 105 27.02 10.56 4.83
N CYS A 106 27.12 9.47 5.60
CA CYS A 106 27.66 9.51 6.96
C CYS A 106 29.08 10.11 7.01
N LYS A 107 29.93 9.77 6.04
CA LYS A 107 31.29 10.37 5.93
C LYS A 107 31.23 11.87 5.65
N LEU A 108 30.32 12.32 4.77
CA LEU A 108 30.15 13.74 4.46
C LEU A 108 29.63 14.50 5.68
N ILE A 109 28.65 13.95 6.39
CA ILE A 109 28.08 14.54 7.60
C ILE A 109 29.17 14.63 8.69
N LEU A 110 29.92 13.54 8.93
CA LEU A 110 31.03 13.54 9.88
C LEU A 110 32.06 14.64 9.56
N LYS A 111 32.42 14.76 8.28
CA LYS A 111 33.38 15.81 7.83
C LYS A 111 32.84 17.20 8.06
N ALA A 112 31.55 17.44 7.83
CA ALA A 112 30.92 18.78 7.94
C ALA A 112 30.63 19.18 9.39
N THR A 113 30.20 18.24 10.23
CA THR A 113 29.69 18.53 11.58
C THR A 113 30.62 18.08 12.71
N GLY A 114 31.59 17.22 12.43
CA GLY A 114 32.48 16.59 13.44
C GLY A 114 31.85 15.34 14.08
N LYS A 115 30.60 14.99 13.76
CA LYS A 115 29.88 13.82 14.30
C LYS A 115 29.12 13.10 13.21
N VAL A 116 28.90 11.80 13.36
CA VAL A 116 27.97 11.04 12.54
C VAL A 116 26.52 11.30 12.98
N PRO A 117 25.51 11.03 12.15
CA PRO A 117 24.10 11.06 12.58
C PRO A 117 23.89 10.21 13.84
N GLU A 118 23.08 10.68 14.79
CA GLU A 118 22.83 9.92 16.02
C GLU A 118 22.03 8.64 15.78
N VAL A 119 20.99 8.74 14.97
CA VAL A 119 20.14 7.59 14.61
C VAL A 119 19.96 7.53 13.11
N ILE A 120 20.13 6.35 12.54
CA ILE A 120 19.79 6.06 11.16
C ILE A 120 18.76 4.92 11.14
N MET A 121 17.60 5.17 10.55
CA MET A 121 16.60 4.15 10.25
C MET A 121 16.67 3.81 8.77
N MET A 122 16.77 2.52 8.46
CA MET A 122 16.75 2.05 7.07
C MET A 122 15.55 1.13 6.84
N GLU A 123 14.93 1.24 5.67
CA GLU A 123 13.86 0.34 5.22
C GLU A 123 14.26 -0.37 3.93
N ASN A 124 13.88 -1.64 3.81
CA ASN A 124 14.01 -2.42 2.57
C ASN A 124 13.12 -3.68 2.60
N VAL A 125 13.16 -4.48 1.54
CA VAL A 125 12.59 -5.84 1.58
C VAL A 125 13.50 -6.76 2.42
N LYS A 126 12.95 -7.82 3.02
CA LYS A 126 13.72 -8.76 3.87
C LYS A 126 14.90 -9.42 3.13
N GLU A 127 14.81 -9.53 1.83
CA GLU A 127 15.84 -10.08 0.96
C GLU A 127 17.13 -9.22 0.91
N ILE A 128 17.14 -8.00 1.44
CA ILE A 128 18.35 -7.18 1.60
C ILE A 128 19.43 -7.93 2.39
N GLN A 129 19.03 -8.77 3.34
CA GLN A 129 19.96 -9.57 4.13
C GLN A 129 20.76 -10.59 3.28
N LYS A 130 20.26 -10.93 2.09
CA LYS A 130 20.93 -11.78 1.10
C LYS A 130 21.80 -10.99 0.11
N TRP A 131 21.97 -9.70 0.33
CA TRP A 131 22.74 -8.84 -0.57
C TRP A 131 24.20 -9.32 -0.65
N GLY A 132 24.56 -9.83 -1.83
CA GLY A 132 25.88 -10.38 -2.14
C GLY A 132 26.26 -10.12 -3.60
N PRO A 133 27.42 -10.58 -4.06
CA PRO A 133 27.88 -10.42 -5.43
C PRO A 133 27.00 -11.15 -6.44
N LEU A 134 27.06 -10.68 -7.68
CA LEU A 134 26.39 -11.27 -8.83
C LEU A 134 27.41 -11.95 -9.74
N ASP A 135 27.00 -13.02 -10.39
CA ASP A 135 27.76 -13.68 -11.45
C ASP A 135 27.80 -12.84 -12.75
N LYS A 136 28.47 -13.38 -13.79
CA LYS A 136 28.52 -12.75 -15.11
C LYS A 136 27.17 -12.54 -15.79
N ASN A 137 26.15 -13.31 -15.40
CA ASN A 137 24.79 -13.26 -15.92
C ASN A 137 23.85 -12.41 -15.03
N ASN A 138 24.39 -11.60 -14.11
CA ASN A 138 23.65 -10.80 -13.14
C ASN A 138 22.73 -11.62 -12.21
N LYS A 139 23.10 -12.87 -11.90
CA LYS A 139 22.40 -13.71 -10.92
C LYS A 139 23.14 -13.73 -9.59
N PRO A 140 22.43 -13.78 -8.43
CA PRO A 140 23.05 -13.90 -7.12
C PRO A 140 23.88 -15.19 -7.00
N ILE A 141 25.10 -15.06 -6.49
CA ILE A 141 25.97 -16.22 -6.19
C ILE A 141 25.56 -16.73 -4.81
N LYS A 142 24.83 -17.87 -4.76
CA LYS A 142 24.31 -18.45 -3.51
C LYS A 142 25.34 -18.58 -2.40
N ALA A 143 26.55 -19.07 -2.71
CA ALA A 143 27.63 -19.23 -1.74
C ALA A 143 28.13 -17.91 -1.12
N LYS A 144 27.73 -16.77 -1.67
CA LYS A 144 28.14 -15.42 -1.25
C LYS A 144 26.94 -14.56 -0.83
N GLU A 145 25.80 -15.18 -0.55
CA GLU A 145 24.64 -14.46 -0.01
C GLU A 145 24.98 -13.76 1.31
N GLY A 146 24.60 -12.50 1.46
CA GLY A 146 24.86 -11.68 2.64
C GLY A 146 26.26 -11.06 2.72
N GLU A 147 27.18 -11.36 1.78
CA GLU A 147 28.55 -10.84 1.84
C GLU A 147 28.59 -9.29 1.85
N TYR A 148 27.85 -8.64 0.95
CA TYR A 148 27.80 -7.18 0.88
C TYR A 148 26.97 -6.57 2.01
N TYR A 149 25.90 -7.23 2.44
CA TYR A 149 25.13 -6.85 3.61
C TYR A 149 26.00 -6.79 4.86
N ASN A 150 26.71 -7.87 5.15
CA ASN A 150 27.62 -7.95 6.31
C ASN A 150 28.78 -6.95 6.22
N LYS A 151 29.31 -6.70 5.00
CA LYS A 151 30.32 -5.67 4.78
C LYS A 151 29.77 -4.28 5.09
N PHE A 152 28.55 -3.96 4.62
CA PHE A 152 27.88 -2.70 4.90
C PHE A 152 27.71 -2.50 6.42
N ILE A 153 27.16 -3.49 7.13
CA ILE A 153 26.97 -3.41 8.58
C ILE A 153 28.31 -3.18 9.30
N ARG A 154 29.39 -3.88 8.91
CA ARG A 154 30.73 -3.67 9.49
C ARG A 154 31.24 -2.24 9.26
N LEU A 155 31.02 -1.70 8.05
CA LEU A 155 31.42 -0.32 7.73
C LEU A 155 30.65 0.71 8.55
N MET A 156 29.36 0.48 8.80
CA MET A 156 28.56 1.34 9.67
C MET A 156 29.00 1.23 11.13
N LYS A 157 29.23 0.03 11.62
CA LYS A 157 29.75 -0.19 13.00
C LYS A 157 31.13 0.47 13.22
N ALA A 158 31.96 0.59 12.19
CA ALA A 158 33.25 1.30 12.27
C ALA A 158 33.13 2.82 12.56
N PHE A 159 31.91 3.40 12.37
CA PHE A 159 31.58 4.75 12.82
C PHE A 159 31.12 4.83 14.29
N GLY A 160 31.10 3.71 15.02
CA GLY A 160 30.64 3.63 16.40
C GLY A 160 29.13 3.32 16.54
N TYR A 161 28.46 2.90 15.46
CA TYR A 161 27.03 2.53 15.55
C TYR A 161 26.84 1.15 16.22
N GLU A 162 25.91 1.09 17.15
CA GLU A 162 25.16 -0.12 17.45
C GLU A 162 24.14 -0.40 16.35
N PHE A 163 23.79 -1.66 16.16
CA PHE A 163 22.88 -2.06 15.08
C PHE A 163 21.96 -3.22 15.49
N GLU A 164 20.68 -3.02 15.25
CA GLU A 164 19.67 -4.09 15.27
C GLU A 164 18.78 -3.98 14.02
N CYS A 165 18.13 -5.09 13.68
CA CYS A 165 17.13 -5.09 12.62
C CYS A 165 15.96 -6.00 12.95
N ARG A 166 14.79 -5.68 12.38
CA ARG A 166 13.58 -6.48 12.49
C ARG A 166 12.84 -6.51 11.16
N VAL A 167 12.09 -7.59 10.93
CA VAL A 167 11.11 -7.66 9.85
C VAL A 167 9.74 -7.42 10.48
N LEU A 168 9.05 -6.38 10.04
CA LEU A 168 7.79 -5.93 10.63
C LEU A 168 6.70 -5.94 9.57
N VAL A 169 5.48 -6.28 10.00
CA VAL A 169 4.26 -6.28 9.19
C VAL A 169 3.42 -5.07 9.58
N ALA A 170 3.06 -4.23 8.61
CA ALA A 170 2.38 -2.97 8.89
C ALA A 170 1.00 -3.17 9.57
N ALA A 171 0.27 -4.22 9.22
CA ALA A 171 -1.01 -4.55 9.86
C ALA A 171 -0.89 -4.84 11.36
N ASP A 172 0.27 -5.32 11.85
CA ASP A 172 0.52 -5.53 13.28
C ASP A 172 0.55 -4.23 14.10
N TYR A 173 0.55 -3.09 13.42
CA TYR A 173 0.59 -1.74 14.01
C TYR A 173 -0.66 -0.91 13.67
N GLY A 174 -1.67 -1.53 13.03
CA GLY A 174 -2.95 -0.91 12.70
C GLY A 174 -3.03 -0.29 11.30
N ALA A 175 -2.08 -0.59 10.41
CA ALA A 175 -2.21 -0.20 9.01
C ALA A 175 -3.14 -1.17 8.26
N HIS A 176 -3.86 -0.65 7.26
CA HIS A 176 -4.79 -1.45 6.44
C HIS A 176 -4.08 -2.28 5.36
N THR A 177 -2.77 -2.53 5.51
CA THR A 177 -1.97 -3.35 4.60
C THR A 177 -1.08 -4.35 5.34
N THR A 178 -0.96 -5.57 4.79
CA THR A 178 -0.03 -6.60 5.27
C THR A 178 1.40 -6.43 4.73
N ARG A 179 1.77 -5.20 4.32
CA ARG A 179 3.12 -4.91 3.81
C ARG A 179 4.17 -5.31 4.84
N GLU A 180 5.00 -6.29 4.50
CA GLU A 180 6.13 -6.76 5.30
C GLU A 180 7.43 -6.13 4.81
N ARG A 181 8.23 -5.54 5.73
CA ARG A 181 9.51 -4.91 5.40
C ARG A 181 10.56 -5.19 6.47
N TRP A 182 11.81 -5.21 6.03
CA TRP A 182 12.97 -5.17 6.89
C TRP A 182 13.26 -3.73 7.31
N TYR A 183 13.48 -3.52 8.59
CA TYR A 183 13.94 -2.26 9.16
C TYR A 183 15.23 -2.48 9.90
N GLY A 184 16.24 -1.62 9.67
CA GLY A 184 17.52 -1.63 10.36
C GLY A 184 17.73 -0.30 11.08
N GLN A 185 18.01 -0.35 12.37
CA GLN A 185 18.31 0.82 13.19
C GLN A 185 19.79 0.83 13.56
N PHE A 186 20.46 1.93 13.24
CA PHE A 186 21.84 2.23 13.65
C PHE A 186 21.80 3.37 14.66
N ARG A 187 22.53 3.24 15.76
CA ARG A 187 22.51 4.22 16.85
C ARG A 187 23.91 4.49 17.39
N SER A 188 24.28 5.79 17.51
CA SER A 188 25.62 6.24 17.96
C SER A 188 25.59 7.16 19.17
N ASP A 189 24.42 7.49 19.72
CA ASP A 189 24.21 8.42 20.83
C ASP A 189 24.28 7.78 22.23
N GLY A 190 24.61 6.48 22.30
CA GLY A 190 24.72 5.71 23.54
C GLY A 190 23.37 5.32 24.18
N ARG A 191 22.26 5.64 23.56
CA ARG A 191 20.93 5.22 24.03
C ARG A 191 20.60 3.83 23.48
N PRO A 192 19.78 3.02 24.17
CA PRO A 192 19.37 1.70 23.67
C PRO A 192 18.56 1.80 22.38
N ILE A 193 18.69 0.78 21.52
CA ILE A 193 17.81 0.60 20.38
C ILE A 193 16.47 0.10 20.89
N VAL A 194 15.38 0.81 20.53
CA VAL A 194 14.02 0.48 20.95
C VAL A 194 13.14 0.31 19.71
N TRP A 195 12.26 -0.68 19.76
CA TRP A 195 11.32 -1.00 18.70
C TRP A 195 9.88 -0.77 19.16
N PRO A 196 8.98 -0.36 18.28
CA PRO A 196 7.58 -0.19 18.64
C PRO A 196 6.96 -1.54 19.00
N GLU A 197 6.05 -1.52 19.97
CA GLU A 197 5.25 -2.68 20.37
C GLU A 197 4.10 -2.90 19.37
N ARG A 198 3.76 -4.16 19.15
CA ARG A 198 2.60 -4.53 18.34
C ARG A 198 1.32 -4.14 19.05
N THR A 199 0.39 -3.54 18.33
CA THR A 199 -0.93 -3.17 18.84
C THR A 199 -2.05 -4.03 18.26
N HIS A 200 -1.77 -4.72 17.14
CA HIS A 200 -2.73 -5.54 16.41
C HIS A 200 -2.14 -6.93 16.11
N SER A 201 -3.03 -7.89 15.90
CA SER A 201 -2.71 -9.22 15.39
C SER A 201 -3.85 -9.68 14.48
N LYS A 202 -3.62 -10.69 13.65
CA LYS A 202 -4.61 -11.15 12.68
C LYS A 202 -5.98 -11.41 13.33
N ASP A 203 -5.98 -12.08 14.48
CA ASP A 203 -7.19 -12.55 15.15
C ASP A 203 -7.46 -11.83 16.49
N GLY A 204 -6.76 -10.74 16.79
CA GLY A 204 -6.95 -9.96 18.03
C GLY A 204 -6.59 -10.71 19.32
N ILE A 205 -5.58 -11.57 19.27
CA ILE A 205 -5.18 -12.39 20.43
C ILE A 205 -4.29 -11.62 21.41
N ASN A 206 -4.19 -12.09 22.65
CA ASN A 206 -3.31 -11.55 23.71
C ASN A 206 -3.54 -10.06 24.01
N GLY A 207 -4.79 -9.60 23.97
CA GLY A 207 -5.14 -8.21 24.25
C GLY A 207 -4.86 -7.23 23.10
N MET A 208 -4.33 -7.71 21.98
CA MET A 208 -4.16 -6.92 20.76
C MET A 208 -5.49 -6.77 20.03
N LYS A 209 -5.64 -5.68 19.27
CA LYS A 209 -6.78 -5.51 18.37
C LYS A 209 -6.64 -6.43 17.14
N PRO A 210 -7.74 -6.84 16.50
CA PRO A 210 -7.67 -7.50 15.20
C PRO A 210 -7.12 -6.54 14.14
N TRP A 211 -6.55 -7.09 13.06
CA TRP A 211 -6.11 -6.29 11.91
C TRP A 211 -7.24 -5.47 11.32
N GLU A 212 -6.95 -4.24 10.94
CA GLU A 212 -7.91 -3.34 10.34
C GLU A 212 -8.16 -3.69 8.86
N PRO A 213 -9.46 -3.83 8.46
CA PRO A 213 -9.82 -4.28 7.13
C PRO A 213 -9.75 -3.16 6.09
N ILE A 214 -9.42 -3.51 4.84
CA ILE A 214 -9.38 -2.58 3.70
C ILE A 214 -10.75 -2.00 3.34
N SER A 215 -11.85 -2.63 3.77
CA SER A 215 -13.20 -2.13 3.50
C SER A 215 -13.44 -0.71 4.00
N GLN A 216 -12.68 -0.25 5.00
CA GLN A 216 -12.77 1.12 5.53
C GLN A 216 -12.29 2.18 4.52
N ASP A 217 -11.47 1.79 3.53
CA ASP A 217 -10.85 2.68 2.56
C ASP A 217 -11.51 2.60 1.17
N ILE A 218 -12.49 1.71 1.00
CA ILE A 218 -13.17 1.51 -0.29
C ILE A 218 -14.38 2.45 -0.42
N ASP A 219 -14.44 3.13 -1.54
CA ASP A 219 -15.60 3.94 -1.93
C ASP A 219 -16.72 3.05 -2.50
N PHE A 220 -17.65 2.64 -1.65
CA PHE A 220 -18.80 1.84 -2.05
C PHE A 220 -19.91 2.65 -2.73
N THR A 221 -19.75 3.95 -2.92
CA THR A 221 -20.70 4.74 -3.76
C THR A 221 -20.46 4.49 -5.24
N ASP A 222 -19.22 4.13 -5.61
CA ASP A 222 -18.83 3.74 -6.96
C ASP A 222 -18.43 2.26 -6.97
N LEU A 223 -19.31 1.41 -7.43
CA LEU A 223 -19.03 -0.03 -7.57
C LEU A 223 -18.55 -0.42 -8.98
N GLY A 224 -18.41 0.55 -9.89
CA GLY A 224 -18.00 0.35 -11.27
C GLY A 224 -19.18 0.11 -12.21
N SER A 225 -19.02 -0.77 -13.18
CA SER A 225 -20.07 -1.08 -14.17
C SER A 225 -20.20 -2.59 -14.41
N SER A 226 -21.38 -3.02 -14.85
CA SER A 226 -21.65 -4.41 -15.19
C SER A 226 -20.64 -4.96 -16.20
N ILE A 227 -20.14 -6.17 -15.96
CA ILE A 227 -19.23 -6.84 -16.87
C ILE A 227 -19.92 -7.30 -18.17
N PHE A 228 -21.25 -7.38 -18.17
CA PHE A 228 -22.06 -7.88 -19.29
C PHE A 228 -22.44 -6.79 -20.29
N THR A 229 -22.56 -5.53 -19.84
CA THR A 229 -22.98 -4.40 -20.68
C THR A 229 -21.85 -3.48 -21.11
N ARG A 230 -20.61 -3.86 -20.89
CA ARG A 230 -19.43 -3.05 -21.25
C ARG A 230 -19.24 -3.02 -22.76
N GLU A 231 -18.98 -1.83 -23.32
CA GLU A 231 -18.59 -1.67 -24.74
C GLU A 231 -17.35 -2.49 -25.08
N ARG A 232 -16.38 -2.53 -24.16
CA ARG A 232 -15.14 -3.33 -24.31
C ARG A 232 -15.19 -4.53 -23.35
N PRO A 233 -15.40 -5.76 -23.83
CA PRO A 233 -15.43 -6.96 -23.00
C PRO A 233 -14.13 -7.16 -22.21
N LEU A 234 -14.24 -7.74 -21.03
CA LEU A 234 -13.08 -8.13 -20.22
C LEU A 234 -12.37 -9.34 -20.89
N LYS A 235 -11.04 -9.40 -20.72
CA LYS A 235 -10.26 -10.54 -21.22
C LYS A 235 -10.59 -11.81 -20.43
N ASP A 236 -10.52 -12.99 -21.08
CA ASP A 236 -10.82 -14.30 -20.48
C ASP A 236 -10.08 -14.54 -19.16
N LYS A 237 -8.81 -14.17 -19.07
CA LYS A 237 -8.03 -14.27 -17.82
C LYS A 237 -8.62 -13.45 -16.67
N THR A 238 -9.18 -12.27 -16.94
CA THR A 238 -9.85 -11.45 -15.95
C THR A 238 -11.14 -12.10 -15.49
N LEU A 239 -11.91 -12.56 -16.44
CA LEU A 239 -13.18 -13.23 -16.18
C LEU A 239 -12.98 -14.54 -15.40
N SER A 240 -11.94 -15.31 -15.70
CA SER A 240 -11.56 -16.51 -14.93
C SER A 240 -11.20 -16.16 -13.48
N ARG A 241 -10.51 -15.02 -13.23
CA ARG A 241 -10.24 -14.54 -11.87
C ARG A 241 -11.51 -14.13 -11.14
N ILE A 242 -12.42 -13.42 -11.83
CA ILE A 242 -13.72 -13.04 -11.28
C ILE A 242 -14.49 -14.30 -10.87
N ALA A 243 -14.63 -15.28 -11.75
CA ALA A 243 -15.38 -16.51 -11.50
C ALA A 243 -14.83 -17.28 -10.29
N ALA A 244 -13.51 -17.43 -10.21
CA ALA A 244 -12.89 -18.12 -9.09
C ALA A 244 -12.91 -17.29 -7.80
N GLY A 245 -12.88 -15.95 -7.89
CA GLY A 245 -13.11 -15.05 -6.75
C GLY A 245 -14.54 -15.16 -6.21
N ILE A 246 -15.55 -15.20 -7.08
CA ILE A 246 -16.94 -15.45 -6.70
C ILE A 246 -17.05 -16.77 -5.92
N LYS A 247 -16.48 -17.84 -6.44
CA LYS A 247 -16.48 -19.13 -5.75
C LYS A 247 -15.88 -18.98 -4.34
N LYS A 248 -14.68 -18.45 -4.25
CA LYS A 248 -13.93 -18.37 -2.98
C LYS A 248 -14.51 -17.41 -1.96
N PHE A 249 -14.90 -16.20 -2.38
CA PHE A 249 -15.25 -15.10 -1.46
C PHE A 249 -16.75 -14.82 -1.33
N VAL A 250 -17.58 -15.40 -2.20
CA VAL A 250 -19.03 -15.20 -2.19
C VAL A 250 -19.78 -16.51 -1.92
N ILE A 251 -19.39 -17.60 -2.58
CA ILE A 251 -20.09 -18.88 -2.44
C ILE A 251 -19.58 -19.69 -1.24
N ASP A 252 -18.27 -19.94 -1.22
CA ASP A 252 -17.66 -20.86 -0.26
C ASP A 252 -17.33 -20.19 1.10
N ASP A 253 -17.23 -18.84 1.16
CA ASP A 253 -16.89 -18.12 2.39
C ASP A 253 -18.12 -17.91 3.28
N PRO A 254 -18.21 -18.55 4.47
CA PRO A 254 -19.30 -18.32 5.41
C PRO A 254 -19.28 -16.88 5.98
N ASN A 255 -18.09 -16.26 6.04
CA ASN A 255 -17.86 -14.91 6.56
C ASN A 255 -17.72 -13.86 5.45
N ARG A 256 -18.38 -14.05 4.32
CA ARG A 256 -18.31 -13.10 3.19
C ARG A 256 -18.62 -11.68 3.60
N PHE A 257 -18.05 -10.73 2.91
CA PHE A 257 -18.37 -9.31 3.11
C PHE A 257 -19.66 -8.98 2.36
N ILE A 258 -20.61 -8.35 3.05
CA ILE A 258 -21.93 -7.99 2.47
C ILE A 258 -22.19 -6.50 2.69
N LEU A 259 -22.62 -5.82 1.61
CA LEU A 259 -23.22 -4.51 1.65
C LEU A 259 -24.74 -4.71 1.78
N SER A 260 -25.26 -4.61 2.98
CA SER A 260 -26.67 -4.95 3.28
C SER A 260 -27.65 -3.98 2.61
N ASP A 261 -27.30 -2.70 2.51
CA ASP A 261 -28.08 -1.65 1.86
C ASP A 261 -28.24 -1.85 0.34
N LYS A 262 -27.31 -2.56 -0.29
CA LYS A 262 -27.24 -2.81 -1.73
C LYS A 262 -27.49 -4.27 -2.11
N LEU A 263 -27.68 -5.16 -1.12
CA LEU A 263 -27.73 -6.61 -1.33
C LEU A 263 -26.59 -7.06 -2.27
N ALA A 264 -25.35 -6.72 -1.91
CA ALA A 264 -24.20 -6.97 -2.75
C ALA A 264 -23.05 -7.58 -1.94
N ALA A 265 -22.29 -8.48 -2.58
CA ALA A 265 -21.13 -9.15 -2.02
C ALA A 265 -19.86 -8.75 -2.79
N PRO A 266 -19.17 -7.68 -2.38
CA PRO A 266 -17.92 -7.27 -3.00
C PRO A 266 -16.71 -8.02 -2.45
N PHE A 267 -15.67 -8.17 -3.29
CA PHE A 267 -14.36 -8.71 -2.95
C PHE A 267 -13.29 -8.13 -3.88
N LEU A 268 -12.01 -8.34 -3.54
CA LEU A 268 -10.90 -7.88 -4.38
C LEU A 268 -10.33 -9.04 -5.20
N ILE A 269 -10.00 -8.77 -6.46
CA ILE A 269 -9.09 -9.59 -7.26
C ILE A 269 -7.78 -8.87 -7.48
N GLN A 270 -6.69 -9.64 -7.61
CA GLN A 270 -5.36 -9.11 -7.85
C GLN A 270 -4.84 -9.58 -9.21
N TYR A 271 -4.32 -8.64 -10.00
CA TYR A 271 -3.66 -8.92 -11.27
C TYR A 271 -2.18 -9.24 -11.03
N HIS A 272 -1.61 -10.05 -11.93
CA HIS A 272 -0.21 -10.47 -11.98
C HIS A 272 0.26 -11.36 -10.81
N SER A 273 1.32 -12.11 -11.08
CA SER A 273 2.01 -12.98 -10.10
C SER A 273 1.25 -14.26 -9.70
N GLU A 274 0.52 -14.91 -10.60
CA GLU A 274 0.08 -16.29 -10.40
C GLU A 274 1.32 -17.19 -10.31
N THR A 275 1.60 -17.71 -9.12
CA THR A 275 2.74 -18.62 -8.89
C THR A 275 2.32 -20.07 -9.03
N VAL A 276 1.03 -20.36 -8.90
CA VAL A 276 0.45 -21.70 -9.01
C VAL A 276 -0.65 -21.67 -10.06
N LYS A 277 -0.62 -22.62 -10.99
CA LYS A 277 -1.63 -22.76 -12.05
C LYS A 277 -3.00 -23.06 -11.42
N GLY A 278 -3.98 -22.17 -11.63
CA GLY A 278 -5.34 -22.30 -11.10
C GLY A 278 -5.58 -21.65 -9.74
N GLU A 279 -4.57 -21.05 -9.11
CA GLU A 279 -4.75 -20.27 -7.90
C GLU A 279 -5.29 -18.87 -8.24
N VAL A 280 -6.38 -18.47 -7.59
CA VAL A 280 -6.94 -17.13 -7.71
C VAL A 280 -6.40 -16.24 -6.62
N ARG A 281 -5.64 -15.25 -7.01
CA ARG A 281 -5.25 -14.19 -6.10
C ARG A 281 -6.37 -13.18 -6.01
N GLY A 282 -6.99 -13.15 -4.87
CA GLY A 282 -7.99 -12.22 -4.43
C GLY A 282 -7.99 -12.20 -2.92
N GLN A 283 -8.75 -11.30 -2.35
CA GLN A 283 -8.89 -11.22 -0.90
C GLN A 283 -10.27 -10.70 -0.48
N SER A 284 -10.65 -11.08 0.72
CA SER A 284 -11.81 -10.55 1.41
C SER A 284 -11.59 -9.07 1.74
N LEU A 285 -12.65 -8.29 1.71
CA LEU A 285 -12.64 -6.91 2.20
C LEU A 285 -12.59 -6.81 3.73
N LYS A 286 -12.73 -7.93 4.43
CA LYS A 286 -12.58 -8.04 5.89
C LYS A 286 -11.12 -8.14 6.34
N GLU A 287 -10.18 -8.16 5.41
CA GLU A 287 -8.75 -8.25 5.67
C GLU A 287 -8.02 -6.99 5.20
N PRO A 288 -6.84 -6.65 5.77
CA PRO A 288 -5.99 -5.60 5.23
C PRO A 288 -5.56 -5.95 3.81
N ILE A 289 -5.39 -4.94 2.94
CA ILE A 289 -4.89 -5.16 1.59
C ILE A 289 -3.46 -5.72 1.65
N GLN A 290 -3.13 -6.63 0.74
CA GLN A 290 -1.76 -7.11 0.57
C GLN A 290 -0.87 -5.95 0.07
N THR A 291 0.43 -6.18 -0.04
CA THR A 291 1.37 -5.13 -0.47
C THR A 291 0.91 -4.45 -1.76
N ILE A 292 0.65 -3.16 -1.68
CA ILE A 292 0.44 -2.28 -2.83
C ILE A 292 1.82 -2.04 -3.47
N ASP A 293 1.92 -2.26 -4.76
CA ASP A 293 3.14 -2.03 -5.53
C ASP A 293 3.01 -0.87 -6.53
N THR A 294 3.97 -0.77 -7.44
CA THR A 294 4.05 0.33 -8.41
C THR A 294 3.01 0.31 -9.52
N SER A 295 2.18 -0.74 -9.57
CA SER A 295 1.16 -0.92 -10.59
C SER A 295 -0.21 -1.05 -9.94
N ASN A 296 -1.24 -0.50 -10.57
CA ASN A 296 -2.61 -0.74 -10.12
C ASN A 296 -3.00 -2.20 -10.42
N ARG A 297 -2.91 -3.07 -9.41
CA ARG A 297 -3.16 -4.52 -9.53
C ARG A 297 -4.46 -4.96 -8.89
N TYR A 298 -5.13 -4.11 -8.14
CA TYR A 298 -6.33 -4.47 -7.41
C TYR A 298 -7.57 -3.97 -8.11
N ALA A 299 -8.56 -4.84 -8.21
CA ALA A 299 -9.87 -4.49 -8.71
C ALA A 299 -10.96 -4.95 -7.74
N LEU A 300 -11.96 -4.11 -7.57
CA LEU A 300 -13.18 -4.41 -6.86
C LEU A 300 -14.13 -5.16 -7.80
N VAL A 301 -14.59 -6.32 -7.35
CA VAL A 301 -15.66 -7.09 -7.98
C VAL A 301 -16.84 -7.06 -7.04
N THR A 302 -18.02 -6.73 -7.52
CA THR A 302 -19.25 -6.67 -6.73
C THR A 302 -20.31 -7.57 -7.35
N CYS A 303 -20.74 -8.58 -6.61
CA CYS A 303 -21.86 -9.44 -6.99
C CYS A 303 -23.15 -8.91 -6.39
N PHE A 304 -24.11 -8.51 -7.22
CA PHE A 304 -25.44 -8.12 -6.78
C PHE A 304 -26.29 -9.35 -6.56
N LEU A 305 -27.06 -9.35 -5.47
CA LEU A 305 -27.83 -10.48 -4.98
C LEU A 305 -29.32 -10.18 -5.05
N SER A 306 -30.13 -11.15 -5.42
CA SER A 306 -31.58 -11.09 -5.32
C SER A 306 -32.09 -12.31 -4.57
N LYS A 307 -33.08 -12.16 -3.69
CA LYS A 307 -33.70 -13.29 -3.01
C LYS A 307 -34.25 -14.30 -4.02
N PHE A 308 -33.92 -15.56 -3.79
CA PHE A 308 -34.45 -16.67 -4.57
C PHE A 308 -35.69 -17.25 -3.85
N TYR A 309 -36.85 -17.09 -4.45
CA TYR A 309 -38.09 -17.67 -3.93
C TYR A 309 -38.42 -18.97 -4.67
N LYS A 310 -38.36 -20.09 -3.97
CA LYS A 310 -38.66 -21.44 -4.56
C LYS A 310 -39.99 -21.57 -5.28
N THR A 311 -40.97 -20.71 -4.98
CA THR A 311 -42.36 -20.79 -5.50
C THR A 311 -42.77 -19.55 -6.28
N GLY A 312 -41.89 -18.53 -6.40
CA GLY A 312 -42.21 -17.34 -7.21
C GLY A 312 -41.80 -17.57 -8.66
N THR A 313 -42.77 -17.81 -9.53
CA THR A 313 -42.55 -17.71 -10.98
C THR A 313 -42.34 -16.24 -11.31
N GLY A 314 -41.21 -15.93 -11.92
CA GLY A 314 -40.91 -14.58 -12.42
C GLY A 314 -42.03 -14.11 -13.35
N GLN A 315 -42.26 -12.81 -13.42
CA GLN A 315 -43.20 -12.18 -14.31
C GLN A 315 -42.44 -11.52 -15.46
N SER A 316 -42.97 -11.60 -16.67
CA SER A 316 -42.45 -10.87 -17.82
C SER A 316 -42.50 -9.36 -17.57
N VAL A 317 -41.47 -8.61 -17.92
CA VAL A 317 -41.46 -7.14 -17.87
C VAL A 317 -42.51 -6.52 -18.79
N ASN A 318 -43.08 -7.29 -19.75
CA ASN A 318 -44.11 -6.86 -20.68
C ASN A 318 -45.51 -7.10 -20.14
N ASP A 319 -45.64 -7.77 -18.97
CA ASP A 319 -46.93 -8.04 -18.35
C ASP A 319 -47.20 -7.04 -17.21
N PRO A 320 -48.48 -6.71 -16.93
CA PRO A 320 -48.83 -5.88 -15.78
C PRO A 320 -48.31 -6.49 -14.48
N ILE A 321 -47.73 -5.67 -13.61
CA ILE A 321 -47.16 -6.12 -12.32
C ILE A 321 -48.30 -6.76 -11.48
N HIS A 322 -48.04 -7.97 -10.95
CA HIS A 322 -48.91 -8.62 -9.99
C HIS A 322 -49.05 -7.78 -8.70
N THR A 323 -49.97 -8.14 -7.84
CA THR A 323 -50.28 -7.41 -6.60
C THR A 323 -49.04 -6.96 -5.86
N ILE A 324 -48.88 -5.65 -5.69
CA ILE A 324 -47.81 -5.05 -4.89
C ILE A 324 -48.17 -5.28 -3.42
N THR A 325 -47.33 -6.06 -2.71
CA THR A 325 -47.47 -6.27 -1.27
C THR A 325 -46.78 -5.15 -0.50
N THR A 326 -47.19 -4.90 0.73
CA THR A 326 -46.68 -3.84 1.60
C THR A 326 -45.25 -4.05 2.09
N SER A 327 -44.65 -5.23 1.82
CA SER A 327 -43.27 -5.52 2.18
C SER A 327 -42.30 -5.06 1.08
N PRO A 328 -41.32 -4.21 1.35
CA PRO A 328 -40.34 -3.77 0.34
C PRO A 328 -39.51 -4.94 -0.15
N GLY A 329 -39.17 -4.98 -1.45
CA GLY A 329 -38.22 -5.91 -2.04
C GLY A 329 -38.79 -7.13 -2.76
N HIS A 330 -40.08 -7.16 -3.07
CA HIS A 330 -40.72 -8.29 -3.79
C HIS A 330 -40.52 -8.28 -5.31
N PHE A 331 -40.11 -7.17 -5.90
CA PHE A 331 -39.89 -7.04 -7.32
C PHE A 331 -38.45 -6.53 -7.57
N ALA A 332 -37.65 -7.29 -8.28
CA ALA A 332 -36.36 -6.88 -8.79
C ALA A 332 -36.27 -7.21 -10.27
N LEU A 333 -35.75 -6.31 -11.08
CA LEU A 333 -35.39 -6.63 -12.46
C LEU A 333 -34.23 -7.62 -12.42
N VAL A 334 -34.47 -8.86 -12.78
CA VAL A 334 -33.46 -9.94 -12.76
C VAL A 334 -32.96 -10.14 -14.17
N SER A 335 -31.70 -9.78 -14.41
CA SER A 335 -30.92 -10.26 -15.54
C SER A 335 -30.17 -11.50 -15.08
N ALA A 336 -30.82 -12.65 -15.15
CA ALA A 336 -30.20 -13.93 -14.83
C ALA A 336 -29.14 -14.29 -15.88
N PHE A 337 -28.05 -14.90 -15.47
CA PHE A 337 -27.01 -15.41 -16.36
C PHE A 337 -26.52 -16.78 -15.90
N LEU A 338 -26.03 -17.56 -16.86
CA LEU A 338 -25.47 -18.88 -16.61
C LEU A 338 -23.93 -18.78 -16.53
N ILE A 339 -23.33 -19.35 -15.50
CA ILE A 339 -21.86 -19.50 -15.42
C ILE A 339 -21.46 -20.82 -16.07
N LYS A 340 -20.47 -20.76 -16.96
CA LYS A 340 -19.86 -21.92 -17.61
C LYS A 340 -18.74 -22.45 -16.74
N TYR A 341 -18.90 -23.67 -16.21
CA TYR A 341 -17.95 -24.26 -15.24
C TYR A 341 -16.66 -24.81 -15.84
N TYR A 342 -16.56 -25.04 -17.15
CA TYR A 342 -15.40 -25.67 -17.79
C TYR A 342 -14.94 -24.91 -19.03
N GLY A 343 -13.63 -24.77 -19.19
CA GLY A 343 -13.00 -24.08 -20.31
C GLY A 343 -12.89 -22.56 -20.08
N HIS A 344 -12.67 -21.81 -21.15
CA HIS A 344 -12.47 -20.35 -21.10
C HIS A 344 -13.79 -19.53 -21.15
N GLY A 345 -14.93 -20.18 -21.03
CA GLY A 345 -16.23 -19.52 -21.08
C GLY A 345 -16.72 -19.15 -19.68
N ILE A 346 -17.28 -17.93 -19.52
CA ILE A 346 -17.48 -17.32 -18.20
C ILE A 346 -18.93 -17.16 -17.84
N GLY A 347 -19.77 -17.09 -18.80
CA GLY A 347 -21.19 -16.91 -18.62
C GLY A 347 -21.86 -16.59 -19.94
N GLN A 348 -23.14 -16.77 -19.97
CA GLN A 348 -23.99 -16.48 -21.11
C GLN A 348 -25.25 -15.83 -20.61
N SER A 349 -25.69 -14.76 -21.28
CA SER A 349 -27.00 -14.15 -21.03
C SER A 349 -28.10 -15.17 -21.31
N LEU A 350 -29.13 -15.18 -20.46
CA LEU A 350 -30.32 -16.01 -20.73
C LEU A 350 -31.12 -15.51 -21.95
N ASN A 351 -30.84 -14.32 -22.44
CA ASN A 351 -31.49 -13.75 -23.62
C ASN A 351 -30.80 -14.22 -24.93
N GLU A 352 -29.71 -14.98 -24.85
CA GLU A 352 -29.02 -15.56 -26.00
C GLU A 352 -29.27 -17.07 -26.08
N PRO A 353 -29.33 -17.66 -27.30
CA PRO A 353 -29.44 -19.11 -27.45
C PRO A 353 -28.29 -19.80 -26.69
N ILE A 354 -28.61 -20.86 -25.94
CA ILE A 354 -27.61 -21.65 -25.21
C ILE A 354 -26.61 -22.22 -26.24
N GLY A 355 -25.32 -21.97 -25.97
CA GLY A 355 -24.24 -22.55 -26.75
C GLY A 355 -24.29 -24.09 -26.70
N THR A 356 -23.47 -24.76 -27.53
CA THR A 356 -23.49 -26.23 -27.70
C THR A 356 -23.64 -26.97 -26.37
N ILE A 357 -24.74 -27.68 -26.20
CA ILE A 357 -24.99 -28.58 -25.07
C ILE A 357 -24.09 -29.81 -25.24
N VAL A 358 -23.22 -30.02 -24.26
CA VAL A 358 -22.36 -31.22 -24.22
C VAL A 358 -22.79 -32.11 -23.06
N THR A 359 -22.39 -33.37 -23.08
CA THR A 359 -22.79 -34.42 -22.13
C THR A 359 -22.43 -34.18 -20.66
N LYS A 360 -21.75 -33.07 -20.32
CA LYS A 360 -21.46 -32.62 -18.94
C LYS A 360 -22.14 -31.30 -18.71
N ASP A 361 -22.78 -31.14 -17.53
CA ASP A 361 -23.39 -29.89 -17.10
C ASP A 361 -22.33 -28.77 -17.01
N ARG A 362 -22.42 -27.82 -17.94
CA ARG A 362 -21.47 -26.70 -18.05
C ARG A 362 -22.08 -25.33 -17.67
N PHE A 363 -23.38 -25.30 -17.44
CA PHE A 363 -24.11 -24.07 -17.12
C PHE A 363 -24.85 -24.26 -15.81
N GLY A 364 -24.80 -23.29 -14.93
CA GLY A 364 -25.51 -23.31 -13.66
C GLY A 364 -25.88 -21.92 -13.18
N LEU A 365 -27.07 -21.81 -12.59
CA LEU A 365 -27.48 -20.65 -11.83
C LEU A 365 -26.67 -20.61 -10.54
N VAL A 366 -26.02 -19.46 -10.25
CA VAL A 366 -25.23 -19.34 -9.03
C VAL A 366 -26.12 -18.92 -7.88
N LEU A 367 -26.28 -19.82 -6.92
CA LEU A 367 -27.03 -19.59 -5.71
C LEU A 367 -26.07 -19.44 -4.52
N VAL A 368 -26.40 -18.51 -3.63
CA VAL A 368 -25.65 -18.21 -2.39
C VAL A 368 -26.60 -18.24 -1.22
N ALA A 369 -26.32 -19.02 -0.18
CA ALA A 369 -27.09 -18.99 1.07
C ALA A 369 -26.47 -17.96 2.05
N ILE A 370 -27.31 -17.06 2.58
CA ILE A 370 -26.91 -16.06 3.59
C ILE A 370 -27.98 -16.10 4.68
N ASP A 371 -27.60 -16.38 5.92
CA ASP A 371 -28.49 -16.48 7.09
C ASP A 371 -29.74 -17.34 6.82
N GLY A 372 -29.55 -18.50 6.19
CA GLY A 372 -30.61 -19.44 5.86
C GLY A 372 -31.49 -19.03 4.67
N VAL A 373 -31.27 -17.88 4.07
CA VAL A 373 -31.98 -17.40 2.87
C VAL A 373 -31.14 -17.65 1.63
N THR A 374 -31.75 -18.21 0.59
CA THR A 374 -31.07 -18.42 -0.70
C THR A 374 -31.17 -17.19 -1.57
N TYR A 375 -30.07 -16.76 -2.12
CA TYR A 375 -29.96 -15.65 -3.08
C TYR A 375 -29.39 -16.17 -4.40
N GLN A 376 -29.72 -15.50 -5.49
CA GLN A 376 -29.07 -15.65 -6.79
C GLN A 376 -28.20 -14.43 -7.09
N ILE A 377 -27.09 -14.62 -7.78
CA ILE A 377 -26.27 -13.50 -8.31
C ILE A 377 -26.97 -13.01 -9.58
N VAL A 378 -27.35 -11.74 -9.62
CA VAL A 378 -28.10 -11.14 -10.73
C VAL A 378 -27.26 -10.24 -11.61
N ASP A 379 -26.17 -9.68 -11.09
CA ASP A 379 -25.19 -8.89 -11.85
C ASP A 379 -23.82 -8.95 -11.19
N ILE A 380 -22.78 -8.65 -11.97
CA ILE A 380 -21.40 -8.55 -11.49
C ILE A 380 -20.80 -7.27 -12.02
N TRP A 381 -20.45 -6.36 -11.11
CA TRP A 381 -19.80 -5.11 -11.46
C TRP A 381 -18.31 -5.19 -11.17
N PHE A 382 -17.56 -4.37 -11.90
CA PHE A 382 -16.11 -4.42 -11.87
C PHE A 382 -15.49 -3.04 -12.10
N ARG A 383 -14.51 -2.67 -11.28
CA ARG A 383 -13.61 -1.54 -11.50
C ARG A 383 -12.25 -1.78 -10.88
N MET A 384 -11.24 -1.09 -11.36
CA MET A 384 -9.95 -0.99 -10.66
C MET A 384 -10.10 -0.15 -9.40
N LEU A 385 -9.27 -0.39 -8.37
CA LEU A 385 -9.20 0.49 -7.23
C LEU A 385 -8.70 1.87 -7.65
N LYS A 386 -9.27 2.91 -7.05
CA LYS A 386 -8.88 4.30 -7.27
C LYS A 386 -7.52 4.57 -6.60
N PRO A 387 -6.69 5.50 -7.11
CA PRO A 387 -5.47 5.90 -6.41
C PRO A 387 -5.72 6.37 -4.96
N GLU A 388 -6.86 7.03 -4.71
CA GLU A 388 -7.27 7.46 -3.36
C GLU A 388 -7.47 6.27 -2.41
N GLU A 389 -8.13 5.20 -2.86
CA GLU A 389 -8.32 3.99 -2.06
C GLU A 389 -6.99 3.29 -1.76
N LEU A 390 -6.10 3.25 -2.75
CA LEU A 390 -4.74 2.72 -2.56
C LEU A 390 -3.91 3.60 -1.61
N LYS A 391 -4.07 4.92 -1.67
CA LYS A 391 -3.44 5.88 -0.75
C LYS A 391 -3.85 5.59 0.70
N LEU A 392 -5.15 5.46 0.95
CA LEU A 392 -5.68 5.17 2.28
C LEU A 392 -5.25 3.78 2.76
N GLY A 393 -5.39 2.74 1.92
CA GLY A 393 -4.93 1.39 2.22
C GLY A 393 -3.43 1.29 2.51
N GLN A 394 -2.61 2.18 1.92
CA GLN A 394 -1.17 2.29 2.24
C GLN A 394 -0.92 3.04 3.57
N GLY A 395 -1.95 3.63 4.19
CA GLY A 395 -1.87 4.32 5.45
C GLY A 395 -1.50 5.81 5.38
N PHE A 396 -1.66 6.45 4.22
CA PHE A 396 -1.56 7.89 4.11
C PHE A 396 -2.80 8.57 4.70
N PRO A 397 -2.66 9.77 5.30
CA PRO A 397 -3.79 10.57 5.74
C PRO A 397 -4.75 10.93 4.60
N LYS A 398 -6.02 11.20 4.94
CA LYS A 398 -7.05 11.56 3.94
C LYS A 398 -6.70 12.82 3.17
N ASP A 399 -6.12 13.80 3.84
CA ASP A 399 -5.71 15.10 3.32
C ASP A 399 -4.39 15.06 2.53
N TYR A 400 -3.68 13.93 2.50
CA TYR A 400 -2.49 13.78 1.68
C TYR A 400 -2.83 13.89 0.18
N VAL A 401 -2.28 14.88 -0.49
CA VAL A 401 -2.64 15.23 -1.87
C VAL A 401 -1.82 14.41 -2.86
N ILE A 402 -2.51 13.64 -3.70
CA ILE A 402 -1.91 12.86 -4.80
C ILE A 402 -2.30 13.37 -6.19
N GLU A 403 -3.33 14.21 -6.28
CA GLU A 403 -3.76 14.85 -7.53
C GLU A 403 -3.53 16.36 -7.44
N PHE A 404 -2.63 16.89 -8.26
CA PHE A 404 -2.25 18.29 -8.31
C PHE A 404 -1.74 18.66 -9.71
N LYS A 405 -1.69 19.96 -10.03
CA LYS A 405 -1.07 20.44 -11.27
C LYS A 405 0.43 20.56 -11.10
N MET A 406 1.18 19.93 -11.99
CA MET A 406 2.63 20.06 -12.07
C MET A 406 3.02 21.44 -12.64
N SER A 407 4.31 21.79 -12.57
CA SER A 407 4.86 23.05 -13.08
C SER A 407 4.57 23.31 -14.58
N ASN A 408 4.35 22.25 -15.37
CA ASN A 408 3.95 22.34 -16.78
C ASN A 408 2.44 22.49 -16.99
N GLY A 409 1.65 22.71 -15.95
CA GLY A 409 0.20 22.89 -15.96
C GLY A 409 -0.62 21.60 -16.14
N LYS A 410 0.01 20.43 -16.35
CA LYS A 410 -0.68 19.14 -16.48
C LYS A 410 -0.97 18.53 -15.12
N LEU A 411 -2.09 17.80 -15.01
CA LEU A 411 -2.38 17.00 -13.82
C LEU A 411 -1.34 15.90 -13.62
N TYR A 412 -1.00 15.64 -12.35
CA TYR A 412 -0.10 14.55 -11.99
C TYR A 412 -0.74 13.21 -12.38
N PRO A 413 -0.09 12.38 -13.23
CA PRO A 413 -0.71 11.20 -13.82
C PRO A 413 -1.12 10.14 -12.79
N LYS A 414 -2.29 9.53 -12.95
CA LYS A 414 -2.78 8.44 -12.06
C LYS A 414 -1.80 7.27 -11.93
N THR A 415 -1.09 6.93 -13.01
CA THR A 415 -0.06 5.89 -12.99
C THR A 415 1.11 6.25 -12.06
N MET A 416 1.52 7.52 -12.06
CA MET A 416 2.55 8.02 -11.15
C MET A 416 2.03 8.10 -9.70
N GLN A 417 0.75 8.46 -9.49
CA GLN A 417 0.13 8.43 -8.17
C GLN A 417 0.25 7.03 -7.57
N VAL A 418 -0.22 6.00 -8.28
CA VAL A 418 -0.13 4.60 -7.85
C VAL A 418 1.31 4.15 -7.62
N GLU A 419 2.21 4.51 -8.55
CA GLU A 419 3.64 4.16 -8.44
C GLU A 419 4.26 4.74 -7.15
N LYS A 420 4.01 6.02 -6.83
CA LYS A 420 4.60 6.66 -5.65
C LYS A 420 3.96 6.17 -4.35
N ILE A 421 2.67 5.89 -4.35
CA ILE A 421 1.98 5.25 -3.22
C ILE A 421 2.58 3.86 -2.96
N GLY A 422 2.69 3.01 -3.99
CA GLY A 422 3.17 1.64 -3.85
C GLY A 422 4.66 1.53 -3.45
N ASN A 423 5.50 2.47 -3.91
CA ASN A 423 6.91 2.53 -3.52
C ASN A 423 7.12 3.17 -2.13
N SER A 424 6.10 3.78 -1.56
CA SER A 424 6.25 4.51 -0.31
C SER A 424 6.37 3.57 0.89
N VAL A 425 7.11 4.01 1.90
CA VAL A 425 7.00 3.45 3.26
C VAL A 425 5.58 3.74 3.76
N VAL A 426 5.01 2.81 4.52
CA VAL A 426 3.72 3.00 5.21
C VAL A 426 3.87 4.13 6.24
N PRO A 427 3.15 5.26 6.12
CA PRO A 427 3.31 6.41 7.03
C PRO A 427 3.16 6.05 8.51
N LEU A 428 2.17 5.21 8.85
CA LEU A 428 1.95 4.74 10.21
C LEU A 428 3.17 3.96 10.76
N MET A 429 3.84 3.16 9.93
CA MET A 429 5.08 2.48 10.33
C MET A 429 6.21 3.47 10.55
N ALA A 430 6.35 4.46 9.67
CA ALA A 430 7.35 5.52 9.84
C ALA A 430 7.07 6.32 11.12
N GLU A 431 5.81 6.67 11.42
CA GLU A 431 5.40 7.32 12.67
C GLU A 431 5.87 6.54 13.89
N LYS A 432 5.51 5.25 13.98
CA LYS A 432 5.86 4.41 15.14
C LYS A 432 7.38 4.28 15.32
N LEU A 433 8.09 4.04 14.23
CA LEU A 433 9.56 3.88 14.25
C LEU A 433 10.27 5.20 14.57
N CYS A 434 9.85 6.32 14.00
CA CYS A 434 10.39 7.65 14.28
C CYS A 434 10.17 8.05 15.74
N TYR A 435 8.93 7.92 16.23
CA TYR A 435 8.60 8.26 17.62
C TYR A 435 9.39 7.39 18.61
N THR A 436 9.45 6.07 18.39
CA THR A 436 10.14 5.16 19.31
C THR A 436 11.65 5.39 19.30
N ALA A 437 12.24 5.64 18.14
CA ALA A 437 13.69 5.88 18.03
C ALA A 437 14.10 7.23 18.63
N CYS A 438 13.32 8.30 18.42
CA CYS A 438 13.68 9.66 18.80
C CYS A 438 12.49 10.43 19.38
N PRO A 439 11.91 10.01 20.54
CA PRO A 439 10.75 10.68 21.14
C PRO A 439 11.05 12.13 21.53
N TYR A 440 12.31 12.47 21.79
CA TYR A 440 12.77 13.80 22.15
C TYR A 440 12.75 14.82 21.00
N LEU A 441 12.53 14.39 19.76
CA LEU A 441 12.35 15.28 18.61
C LEU A 441 10.92 15.82 18.50
N LYS A 442 9.98 15.29 19.30
CA LYS A 442 8.60 15.78 19.33
C LYS A 442 8.58 17.24 19.76
N VAL A 443 7.99 18.09 18.92
CA VAL A 443 7.75 19.49 19.26
C VAL A 443 6.56 19.53 20.20
N GLY A 444 6.70 20.20 21.36
CA GLY A 444 5.60 20.37 22.30
C GLY A 444 4.43 21.11 21.64
N GLU A 445 3.21 20.73 21.99
CA GLU A 445 2.04 21.54 21.64
C GLU A 445 2.27 22.93 22.22
N ARG A 446 2.27 23.96 21.36
CA ARG A 446 2.19 25.35 21.84
C ARG A 446 0.87 25.43 22.60
N THR A 447 0.95 25.50 23.91
CA THR A 447 -0.22 25.88 24.71
C THR A 447 -0.66 27.27 24.22
N PRO A 448 -1.95 27.46 23.91
CA PRO A 448 -2.45 28.74 23.34
C PRO A 448 -2.42 29.94 24.30
N ASN A 449 -1.63 29.89 25.37
CA ASN A 449 -1.54 30.91 26.39
C ASN A 449 -0.45 31.96 26.18
N MET A 450 0.19 32.03 25.03
CA MET A 450 0.96 33.20 24.65
C MET A 450 0.09 34.09 23.78
N SER A 451 -0.65 35.00 24.37
CA SER A 451 -1.10 36.20 23.67
C SER A 451 0.16 36.93 23.21
N ILE A 452 0.35 37.01 21.90
CA ILE A 452 1.32 37.92 21.30
C ILE A 452 0.73 39.30 21.54
N ASP A 453 1.38 40.08 22.40
CA ASP A 453 1.05 41.49 22.54
C ASP A 453 1.56 42.20 21.28
N ASP A 454 0.69 42.37 20.30
CA ASP A 454 0.95 43.08 19.05
C ASP A 454 1.29 44.58 19.25
N SER A 455 1.14 45.10 20.49
CA SER A 455 1.44 46.49 20.77
C SER A 455 2.94 46.82 20.79
N GLN A 456 3.82 45.84 20.81
CA GLN A 456 5.27 46.05 20.94
C GLN A 456 6.11 45.78 19.71
N ALA A 457 5.56 45.54 18.54
CA ALA A 457 6.26 45.41 17.24
C ALA A 457 7.59 44.59 17.28
N GLN A 458 7.81 43.76 18.29
CA GLN A 458 8.97 42.87 18.40
C GLN A 458 8.52 41.42 18.38
N LEU A 459 8.68 40.80 17.23
CA LEU A 459 8.65 39.34 17.11
C LEU A 459 9.83 38.76 17.90
N ARG A 460 9.59 38.28 19.09
CA ARG A 460 10.54 37.46 19.85
C ARG A 460 10.36 36.00 19.39
N PHE A 461 11.23 35.55 18.53
CA PHE A 461 11.43 34.13 18.29
C PHE A 461 12.27 33.56 19.44
N ALA A 462 11.69 32.69 20.25
CA ALA A 462 12.40 31.90 21.22
C ALA A 462 12.91 30.61 20.56
#